data_0a42dfeeb55a7af5835f3d59bbc94ffc
#
_entry.id   0a42dfeeb55a7af5835f3d59bbc94ffc
#
_cell.length_a   1.000
_cell.length_b   1.000
_cell.length_c   1.000
_cell.angle_alpha   90.00
_cell.angle_beta   90.00
_cell.angle_gamma   90.00
#
_symmetry.space_group_name_H-M   'P 1'
#
loop_
_entity.id
_entity.type
_entity.pdbx_description
1 polymer ?
#
loop_
_entity_poly.entity_id
_entity_poly.type
_entity_poly.pdbx_seq_one_letter_code
_entity_poly.pdbx_strand_id
1 'polypeptide(L)'
;MKAQGGGRPLFYVLSVLVLMGIAWWLLPSRGPSGGNDPGRQSSLLRRVGQRGATDPPAPKLQISDVRQTGQVVEIKGTADCNAAVMINGERVPLIFDHCGFKHFLLLPDGPSTIAVTAQGPAGGVNTQLLKVNIE
;
A
#
# COMPACT_ATOMS: atom_id res chain seq x y z
N MET A 1 -4.96 35.19 47.16
CA MET A 1 -5.45 35.45 45.78
C MET A 1 -5.58 34.16 45.02
N LYS A 2 -6.79 33.81 44.59
CA LYS A 2 -7.17 32.51 44.02
C LYS A 2 -6.90 32.54 42.53
N ALA A 3 -6.12 31.59 42.01
CA ALA A 3 -6.05 31.31 40.58
C ALA A 3 -7.00 30.14 40.27
N GLN A 4 -8.09 30.43 39.57
CA GLN A 4 -9.09 29.44 39.14
C GLN A 4 -8.66 28.74 37.88
N GLY A 5 -8.78 27.41 37.92
CA GLY A 5 -8.54 26.50 36.83
C GLY A 5 -9.54 26.64 35.68
N GLY A 6 -9.01 26.88 34.48
CA GLY A 6 -9.73 26.94 33.22
C GLY A 6 -9.42 25.77 32.31
N GLY A 7 -9.54 24.50 32.78
CA GLY A 7 -9.20 23.33 31.96
C GLY A 7 -10.36 22.42 31.53
N ARG A 8 -11.61 22.78 31.84
CA ARG A 8 -12.75 21.87 31.65
C ARG A 8 -13.47 21.85 30.27
N PRO A 9 -13.47 22.89 29.43
CA PRO A 9 -14.22 22.79 28.16
C PRO A 9 -13.50 22.02 27.05
N LEU A 10 -12.18 21.95 27.10
CA LEU A 10 -11.40 21.33 26.00
C LEU A 10 -11.59 19.80 25.92
N PHE A 11 -11.74 19.14 27.06
CA PHE A 11 -11.97 17.70 27.11
C PHE A 11 -13.36 17.30 26.60
N TYR A 12 -14.36 18.15 26.77
CA TYR A 12 -15.73 17.89 26.27
C TYR A 12 -15.79 17.95 24.75
N VAL A 13 -15.11 18.92 24.11
CA VAL A 13 -15.07 19.05 22.66
C VAL A 13 -14.36 17.86 22.02
N LEU A 14 -13.26 17.39 22.60
CA LEU A 14 -12.51 16.23 22.11
C LEU A 14 -13.32 14.93 22.22
N SER A 15 -14.08 14.77 23.30
CA SER A 15 -14.93 13.60 23.53
C SER A 15 -16.10 13.53 22.54
N VAL A 16 -16.71 14.66 22.18
CA VAL A 16 -17.82 14.72 21.21
C VAL A 16 -17.33 14.39 19.79
N LEU A 17 -16.13 14.84 19.39
CA LEU A 17 -15.55 14.53 18.09
C LEU A 17 -15.21 13.06 17.92
N VAL A 18 -14.72 12.41 18.96
CA VAL A 18 -14.44 10.95 18.95
C VAL A 18 -15.75 10.15 18.81
N LEU A 19 -16.81 10.53 19.52
CA LEU A 19 -18.10 9.84 19.42
C LEU A 19 -18.77 10.02 18.04
N MET A 20 -18.64 11.18 17.41
CA MET A 20 -19.13 11.38 16.04
C MET A 20 -18.37 10.55 14.99
N GLY A 21 -17.06 10.39 15.14
CA GLY A 21 -16.24 9.56 14.26
C GLY A 21 -16.62 8.08 14.32
N ILE A 22 -16.91 7.56 15.52
CA ILE A 22 -17.33 6.16 15.70
C ILE A 22 -18.74 5.90 15.14
N ALA A 23 -19.65 6.87 15.27
CA ALA A 23 -21.01 6.75 14.73
C ALA A 23 -21.02 6.67 13.18
N TRP A 24 -20.08 7.36 12.51
CA TRP A 24 -20.01 7.30 11.04
C TRP A 24 -19.40 5.98 10.55
N TRP A 25 -18.56 5.34 11.33
CA TRP A 25 -17.97 4.05 10.97
C TRP A 25 -18.94 2.88 11.17
N LEU A 26 -19.96 3.04 12.01
CA LEU A 26 -20.99 2.03 12.30
C LEU A 26 -22.24 2.14 11.41
N LEU A 27 -22.36 3.13 10.51
CA LEU A 27 -23.46 3.15 9.55
C LEU A 27 -23.20 2.09 8.47
N PRO A 28 -24.02 1.04 8.39
CA PRO A 28 -23.96 0.13 7.27
C PRO A 28 -24.34 0.91 6.00
N SER A 29 -23.44 0.96 5.03
CA SER A 29 -23.69 1.49 3.70
C SER A 29 -24.84 0.67 3.07
N ARG A 30 -26.06 1.23 3.13
CA ARG A 30 -27.21 0.71 2.39
C ARG A 30 -26.92 0.92 0.90
N GLY A 31 -26.36 -0.13 0.27
CA GLY A 31 -26.32 -0.21 -1.18
C GLY A 31 -27.75 -0.21 -1.76
N PRO A 32 -27.97 0.40 -2.93
CA PRO A 32 -29.28 0.39 -3.57
C PRO A 32 -29.67 -1.06 -3.88
N SER A 33 -30.80 -1.50 -3.32
CA SER A 33 -31.44 -2.78 -3.61
C SER A 33 -32.00 -2.71 -5.03
N GLY A 34 -31.23 -3.22 -6.00
CA GLY A 34 -31.71 -3.49 -7.35
C GLY A 34 -32.65 -4.69 -7.31
N GLY A 35 -33.90 -4.46 -7.73
CA GLY A 35 -34.94 -5.48 -7.80
C GLY A 35 -34.54 -6.67 -8.67
N ASN A 36 -34.71 -7.86 -8.13
CA ASN A 36 -34.58 -9.12 -8.83
C ASN A 36 -35.81 -9.36 -9.72
N ASP A 37 -35.70 -9.16 -11.01
CA ASP A 37 -36.63 -9.67 -12.02
C ASP A 37 -36.14 -11.05 -12.50
N PRO A 38 -36.80 -12.17 -12.17
CA PRO A 38 -36.29 -13.50 -12.47
C PRO A 38 -36.56 -13.98 -13.91
N GLY A 39 -36.94 -13.09 -14.86
CA GLY A 39 -37.45 -13.50 -16.17
C GLY A 39 -36.60 -13.15 -17.39
N ARG A 40 -35.51 -12.45 -17.31
CA ARG A 40 -34.77 -11.95 -18.50
C ARG A 40 -33.25 -12.19 -18.54
N GLN A 41 -32.74 -13.10 -17.72
CA GLN A 41 -31.28 -13.24 -17.56
C GLN A 41 -30.62 -14.32 -18.42
N SER A 42 -31.30 -15.06 -19.28
CA SER A 42 -30.66 -16.20 -19.96
C SER A 42 -30.00 -15.91 -21.31
N SER A 43 -30.10 -14.70 -21.87
CA SER A 43 -29.50 -14.40 -23.18
C SER A 43 -28.35 -13.40 -23.21
N LEU A 44 -28.12 -12.65 -22.10
CA LEU A 44 -27.04 -11.67 -22.06
C LEU A 44 -25.77 -12.19 -21.38
N LEU A 45 -25.82 -13.26 -20.60
CA LEU A 45 -24.67 -13.81 -19.89
C LEU A 45 -23.67 -14.56 -20.80
N ARG A 46 -24.01 -14.80 -22.08
CA ARG A 46 -23.12 -15.52 -23.00
C ARG A 46 -22.17 -14.63 -23.78
N ARG A 47 -22.21 -13.30 -23.62
CA ARG A 47 -21.36 -12.35 -24.37
C ARG A 47 -20.41 -11.50 -23.51
N VAL A 48 -20.42 -11.63 -22.20
CA VAL A 48 -19.50 -10.91 -21.30
C VAL A 48 -18.28 -11.77 -20.93
N GLY A 49 -18.26 -13.03 -21.35
CA GLY A 49 -17.19 -13.94 -20.99
C GLY A 49 -16.09 -14.06 -22.03
N GLN A 50 -15.44 -12.99 -22.46
CA GLN A 50 -14.12 -13.06 -23.11
C GLN A 50 -13.66 -11.71 -23.67
N ARG A 51 -13.79 -10.64 -22.88
CA ARG A 51 -12.69 -9.66 -22.94
C ARG A 51 -11.65 -10.23 -22.01
N GLY A 52 -10.67 -10.92 -22.58
CA GLY A 52 -9.44 -11.22 -21.87
C GLY A 52 -8.96 -9.91 -21.25
N ALA A 53 -9.16 -9.74 -19.96
CA ALA A 53 -8.48 -8.73 -19.20
C ALA A 53 -7.02 -9.15 -19.32
N THR A 54 -6.32 -8.61 -20.32
CA THR A 54 -4.86 -8.71 -20.39
C THR A 54 -4.40 -7.94 -19.17
N ASP A 55 -4.02 -8.66 -18.14
CA ASP A 55 -3.43 -8.04 -16.96
C ASP A 55 -2.36 -7.07 -17.43
N PRO A 56 -2.34 -5.83 -16.91
CA PRO A 56 -1.38 -4.85 -17.34
C PRO A 56 0.03 -5.43 -17.14
N PRO A 57 0.94 -5.23 -18.10
CA PRO A 57 2.27 -5.80 -18.02
C PRO A 57 2.96 -5.37 -16.74
N ALA A 58 3.46 -6.34 -16.00
CA ALA A 58 4.22 -6.08 -14.78
C ALA A 58 5.55 -5.39 -15.13
N PRO A 59 5.95 -4.32 -14.43
CA PRO A 59 7.21 -3.64 -14.69
C PRO A 59 8.41 -4.55 -14.37
N LYS A 60 9.51 -4.33 -15.06
CA LYS A 60 10.77 -4.99 -14.70
C LYS A 60 11.24 -4.49 -13.36
N LEU A 61 11.69 -5.42 -12.52
CA LEU A 61 12.30 -5.14 -11.22
C LEU A 61 13.46 -6.12 -11.05
N GLN A 62 14.66 -5.60 -10.79
CA GLN A 62 15.84 -6.41 -10.55
C GLN A 62 16.61 -5.87 -9.36
N ILE A 63 16.84 -6.71 -8.37
CA ILE A 63 17.70 -6.39 -7.23
C ILE A 63 19.11 -6.80 -7.60
N SER A 64 20.05 -5.85 -7.55
CA SER A 64 21.43 -6.04 -7.97
C SER A 64 22.38 -6.32 -6.81
N ASP A 65 22.11 -5.73 -5.64
CA ASP A 65 22.96 -5.85 -4.46
C ASP A 65 22.17 -5.68 -3.18
N VAL A 66 22.50 -6.48 -2.16
CA VAL A 66 21.97 -6.36 -0.81
C VAL A 66 23.14 -6.47 0.15
N ARG A 67 23.40 -5.40 0.91
CA ARG A 67 24.50 -5.35 1.90
C ARG A 67 23.93 -5.12 3.28
N GLN A 68 24.43 -5.88 4.23
CA GLN A 68 24.10 -5.74 5.63
C GLN A 68 25.30 -5.22 6.40
N THR A 69 25.06 -4.24 7.27
CA THR A 69 26.04 -3.72 8.21
C THR A 69 25.35 -3.51 9.55
N GLY A 70 25.49 -4.49 10.45
CA GLY A 70 24.70 -4.55 11.68
C GLY A 70 23.21 -4.57 11.36
N GLN A 71 22.42 -3.69 11.97
CA GLN A 71 20.99 -3.57 11.75
C GLN A 71 20.59 -2.79 10.48
N VAL A 72 21.56 -2.23 9.75
CA VAL A 72 21.31 -1.46 8.53
C VAL A 72 21.46 -2.38 7.32
N VAL A 73 20.42 -2.43 6.50
CA VAL A 73 20.41 -3.16 5.22
C VAL A 73 20.33 -2.16 4.08
N GLU A 74 21.34 -2.16 3.20
CA GLU A 74 21.37 -1.40 1.96
C GLU A 74 20.88 -2.27 0.83
N ILE A 75 19.87 -1.80 0.08
CA ILE A 75 19.31 -2.48 -1.08
C ILE A 75 19.54 -1.61 -2.31
N LYS A 76 20.10 -2.21 -3.36
CA LYS A 76 20.27 -1.60 -4.68
C LYS A 76 19.58 -2.42 -5.73
N GLY A 77 19.00 -1.75 -6.71
CA GLY A 77 18.36 -2.41 -7.84
C GLY A 77 18.03 -1.45 -8.96
N THR A 78 17.38 -1.99 -9.97
CA THR A 78 16.87 -1.26 -11.13
C THR A 78 15.42 -1.63 -11.35
N ALA A 79 14.65 -0.70 -11.86
CA ALA A 79 13.26 -0.92 -12.27
C ALA A 79 13.01 -0.21 -13.62
N ASP A 80 11.82 -0.39 -14.20
CA ASP A 80 11.44 0.44 -15.35
C ASP A 80 11.37 1.90 -14.92
N CYS A 81 11.87 2.83 -15.75
CA CYS A 81 12.04 4.25 -15.41
C CYS A 81 10.72 4.96 -15.05
N ASN A 82 9.61 4.44 -15.52
CA ASN A 82 8.27 4.95 -15.26
C ASN A 82 7.52 4.18 -14.16
N ALA A 83 8.18 3.22 -13.51
CA ALA A 83 7.60 2.48 -12.39
C ALA A 83 7.78 3.25 -11.07
N ALA A 84 6.84 3.09 -10.17
CA ALA A 84 6.98 3.49 -8.78
C ALA A 84 7.55 2.32 -7.98
N VAL A 85 8.71 2.52 -7.34
CA VAL A 85 9.34 1.50 -6.49
C VAL A 85 8.98 1.77 -5.03
N MET A 86 8.59 0.72 -4.32
CA MET A 86 8.27 0.74 -2.90
C MET A 86 9.04 -0.37 -2.19
N ILE A 87 9.59 -0.07 -1.02
CA ILE A 87 10.25 -1.04 -0.14
C ILE A 87 9.52 -1.02 1.20
N ASN A 88 8.94 -2.16 1.60
CA ASN A 88 8.07 -2.27 2.77
C ASN A 88 6.92 -1.23 2.79
N GLY A 89 6.42 -0.83 1.60
CA GLY A 89 5.38 0.18 1.46
C GLY A 89 5.87 1.63 1.42
N GLU A 90 7.14 1.90 1.68
CA GLU A 90 7.75 3.21 1.55
C GLU A 90 8.22 3.44 0.11
N ARG A 91 7.86 4.61 -0.47
CA ARG A 91 8.23 4.96 -1.83
C ARG A 91 9.69 5.37 -1.91
N VAL A 92 10.44 4.71 -2.82
CA VAL A 92 11.85 4.98 -3.06
C VAL A 92 12.01 5.71 -4.39
N PRO A 93 12.73 6.85 -4.43
CA PRO A 93 13.00 7.56 -5.67
C PRO A 93 13.93 6.77 -6.58
N LEU A 94 13.66 6.79 -7.89
CA LEU A 94 14.57 6.28 -8.90
C LEU A 94 15.61 7.34 -9.25
N ILE A 95 16.84 6.89 -9.51
CA ILE A 95 17.93 7.72 -10.02
C ILE A 95 17.75 7.80 -11.55
N PHE A 96 17.59 9.00 -12.08
CA PHE A 96 17.17 9.23 -13.47
C PHE A 96 18.07 8.58 -14.53
N ASP A 97 19.38 8.58 -14.34
CA ASP A 97 20.31 8.16 -15.41
C ASP A 97 20.24 6.66 -15.75
N HIS A 98 19.85 5.81 -14.81
CA HIS A 98 19.85 4.34 -14.98
C HIS A 98 18.62 3.66 -14.44
N CYS A 99 17.58 4.42 -14.04
CA CYS A 99 16.37 3.88 -13.39
C CYS A 99 16.71 2.94 -12.23
N GLY A 100 17.84 3.21 -11.59
CA GLY A 100 18.30 2.52 -10.41
C GLY A 100 17.68 3.09 -9.15
N PHE A 101 17.67 2.30 -8.11
CA PHE A 101 17.30 2.75 -6.78
C PHE A 101 18.31 2.26 -5.73
N LYS A 102 18.40 3.03 -4.67
CA LYS A 102 19.20 2.70 -3.49
C LYS A 102 18.40 3.10 -2.25
N HIS A 103 18.26 2.18 -1.31
CA HIS A 103 17.53 2.44 -0.09
C HIS A 103 18.22 1.78 1.10
N PHE A 104 18.10 2.40 2.28
CA PHE A 104 18.60 1.89 3.53
C PHE A 104 17.44 1.60 4.47
N LEU A 105 17.47 0.43 5.09
CA LEU A 105 16.48 0.01 6.06
C LEU A 105 17.18 -0.27 7.39
N LEU A 106 16.57 0.15 8.48
CA LEU A 106 16.93 -0.29 9.81
C LEU A 106 16.01 -1.43 10.22
N LEU A 107 16.57 -2.61 10.46
CA LEU A 107 15.82 -3.79 10.82
C LEU A 107 16.15 -4.25 12.25
N PRO A 108 15.18 -4.82 12.97
CA PRO A 108 15.45 -5.44 14.27
C PRO A 108 16.29 -6.69 14.12
N ASP A 109 16.95 -7.11 15.19
CA ASP A 109 17.69 -8.36 15.24
C ASP A 109 16.78 -9.55 14.95
N GLY A 110 17.31 -10.55 14.24
CA GLY A 110 16.60 -11.76 13.87
C GLY A 110 16.16 -11.82 12.40
N PRO A 111 15.35 -12.82 12.03
CA PRO A 111 14.90 -13.03 10.66
C PRO A 111 13.88 -11.96 10.27
N SER A 112 14.13 -11.28 9.16
CA SER A 112 13.27 -10.24 8.60
C SER A 112 12.99 -10.50 7.13
N THR A 113 11.82 -10.08 6.66
CA THR A 113 11.44 -10.16 5.24
C THR A 113 11.19 -8.76 4.71
N ILE A 114 11.86 -8.40 3.62
CA ILE A 114 11.73 -7.12 2.95
C ILE A 114 10.96 -7.33 1.65
N ALA A 115 9.87 -6.61 1.47
CA ALA A 115 9.11 -6.61 0.24
C ALA A 115 9.56 -5.43 -0.64
N VAL A 116 10.08 -5.73 -1.84
CA VAL A 116 10.41 -4.73 -2.85
C VAL A 116 9.38 -4.84 -3.97
N THR A 117 8.63 -3.80 -4.21
CA THR A 117 7.52 -3.77 -5.17
C THR A 117 7.75 -2.68 -6.20
N ALA A 118 7.62 -3.01 -7.48
CA ALA A 118 7.55 -2.06 -8.57
C ALA A 118 6.13 -2.04 -9.13
N GLN A 119 5.56 -0.85 -9.28
CA GLN A 119 4.24 -0.62 -9.86
C GLN A 119 4.38 0.20 -11.13
N GLY A 120 3.92 -0.36 -12.24
CA GLY A 120 3.91 0.33 -13.53
C GLY A 120 2.74 1.33 -13.65
N PRO A 121 2.80 2.27 -14.61
CA PRO A 121 1.78 3.30 -14.83
C PRO A 121 0.42 2.70 -15.26
N ALA A 122 0.43 1.52 -15.86
CA ALA A 122 -0.78 0.79 -16.25
C ALA A 122 -1.39 -0.04 -15.11
N GLY A 123 -0.80 -0.01 -13.91
CA GLY A 123 -1.28 -0.75 -12.75
C GLY A 123 -0.67 -2.15 -12.56
N GLY A 124 0.16 -2.62 -13.50
CA GLY A 124 0.91 -3.86 -13.33
C GLY A 124 1.86 -3.80 -12.14
N VAL A 125 2.01 -4.89 -11.41
CA VAL A 125 2.82 -4.95 -10.18
C VAL A 125 3.79 -6.12 -10.24
N ASN A 126 5.03 -5.88 -9.83
CA ASN A 126 6.06 -6.90 -9.63
C ASN A 126 6.61 -6.78 -8.21
N THR A 127 6.56 -7.86 -7.43
CA THR A 127 7.03 -7.87 -6.05
C THR A 127 8.06 -8.96 -5.85
N GLN A 128 9.18 -8.60 -5.23
CA GLN A 128 10.24 -9.52 -4.82
C GLN A 128 10.37 -9.50 -3.30
N LEU A 129 10.47 -10.68 -2.68
CA LEU A 129 10.64 -10.84 -1.25
C LEU A 129 12.09 -11.23 -0.95
N LEU A 130 12.77 -10.43 -0.15
CA LEU A 130 14.13 -10.67 0.32
C LEU A 130 14.06 -11.13 1.77
N LYS A 131 14.68 -12.26 2.06
CA LYS A 131 14.84 -12.75 3.44
C LYS A 131 16.24 -12.40 3.91
N VAL A 132 16.35 -11.68 5.02
CA VAL A 132 17.61 -11.32 5.68
C VAL A 132 17.56 -11.76 7.14
N ASN A 133 18.71 -12.09 7.70
CA ASN A 133 18.86 -12.44 9.11
C ASN A 133 19.87 -11.45 9.72
N ILE A 134 19.42 -10.66 10.69
CA ILE A 134 20.25 -9.68 11.37
C ILE A 134 20.85 -10.35 12.62
N GLU A 135 22.16 -10.41 12.69
CA GLU A 135 22.93 -10.97 13.82
C GLU A 135 23.56 -9.86 14.65
#